data_4d7b04b07274cdf0ad824f7f41c844b4
#
_entry.id   4d7b04b07274cdf0ad824f7f41c844b4
#
_cell.length_a   1.000
_cell.length_b   1.000
_cell.length_c   1.000
_cell.angle_alpha   90.00
_cell.angle_beta   90.00
_cell.angle_gamma   90.00
#
_symmetry.space_group_name_H-M   'P 1'
#
loop_
_entity.id
_entity.type
_entity.pdbx_description
1 polymer ?
#
loop_
_entity_poly.entity_id
_entity_poly.type
_entity_poly.pdbx_seq_one_letter_code
_entity_poly.pdbx_strand_id
1 'polypeptide(L)'
;MSEFDDDAEGLGDKEFEEILKRFEEMTAGGQAHFFDADDIADVIDYYLQWVNYDMAKKAIDFGLERYPFSSIIKIRYAQYLSSQHYTHEALNVLNEVEQIERNNFELYMARGYIYSQMGLGEQAIENFKSALPLADRKDEVYIALGIEFLNEDKPNDALYYLKKAVKINPRNEMALNELSLCFDLTGRSSEAIPFFEQYIDSHPYSYFAWFNLGIAYSRLGLFEKSIEAYDYALAINEQFSSAYFNKANSLAQLNRFEEAIEVYRETFKYEEHEPATYYYIGECYENLNRFEEALVNYNKCVKLDPANADAWLGIGVVLDALNRLTEGIHYVKKAIEINPNEPEYWYVFAEVQEKLGFIEEASQAYQRVIELDYSDYDVWLDYSRLLHHNNDLSDAIGTLVEGIKKFPDVAELYYRAAILVMLDNQRKESLHLIEKALSMDYEKHNEIFEYAPLLKNDAEILNLISAYRK
;
A
#
# COMPACT_ATOMS: atom_id res chain seq x y z
N MET A 1 9.23 0.13 -40.42
CA MET A 1 8.23 1.22 -40.33
C MET A 1 8.45 2.02 -39.06
N SER A 2 9.69 2.07 -38.54
CA SER A 2 10.09 2.70 -37.28
C SER A 2 11.07 3.88 -37.43
N GLU A 3 11.63 4.13 -38.58
CA GLU A 3 12.55 5.27 -38.79
C GLU A 3 11.86 6.60 -39.18
N PHE A 4 10.58 6.54 -39.57
CA PHE A 4 9.84 7.76 -39.94
C PHE A 4 9.06 8.40 -38.79
N ASP A 5 8.78 7.65 -37.73
CA ASP A 5 8.09 8.17 -36.52
C ASP A 5 9.07 8.89 -35.60
N ASP A 6 10.30 8.39 -35.42
CA ASP A 6 11.36 9.01 -34.55
C ASP A 6 11.82 10.38 -35.19
N ASP A 7 11.85 10.52 -36.50
CA ASP A 7 12.22 11.78 -37.16
C ASP A 7 11.11 12.84 -37.04
N ALA A 8 9.85 12.46 -36.93
CA ALA A 8 8.73 13.39 -36.79
C ALA A 8 8.60 13.90 -35.34
N GLU A 9 8.81 13.09 -34.34
CA GLU A 9 8.88 13.52 -32.92
C GLU A 9 10.07 14.46 -32.69
N GLY A 10 11.25 14.14 -33.19
CA GLY A 10 12.43 14.98 -33.01
C GLY A 10 12.39 16.31 -33.80
N LEU A 11 11.51 16.49 -34.77
CA LEU A 11 11.27 17.77 -35.46
C LEU A 11 10.29 18.64 -34.66
N GLY A 12 9.23 18.06 -34.08
CA GLY A 12 8.27 18.75 -33.21
C GLY A 12 8.91 19.29 -31.94
N ASP A 13 9.79 18.53 -31.32
CA ASP A 13 10.53 18.92 -30.11
C ASP A 13 11.44 20.14 -30.35
N LYS A 14 12.14 20.18 -31.48
CA LYS A 14 13.01 21.32 -31.84
C LYS A 14 12.23 22.59 -32.15
N GLU A 15 11.08 22.47 -32.81
CA GLU A 15 10.20 23.58 -33.11
C GLU A 15 9.61 24.17 -31.84
N PHE A 16 9.18 23.32 -30.92
CA PHE A 16 8.68 23.74 -29.60
C PHE A 16 9.78 24.38 -28.74
N GLU A 17 10.99 23.82 -28.69
CA GLU A 17 12.14 24.44 -27.99
C GLU A 17 12.43 25.87 -28.49
N GLU A 18 12.28 26.10 -29.80
CA GLU A 18 12.46 27.41 -30.39
C GLU A 18 11.32 28.38 -30.02
N ILE A 19 10.07 27.89 -29.93
CA ILE A 19 8.91 28.66 -29.45
C ILE A 19 9.14 29.07 -27.99
N LEU A 20 9.49 28.12 -27.15
CA LEU A 20 9.74 28.33 -25.72
C LEU A 20 10.85 29.37 -25.51
N LYS A 21 11.97 29.22 -26.20
CA LYS A 21 13.09 30.15 -26.10
C LYS A 21 12.69 31.58 -26.51
N ARG A 22 11.96 31.74 -27.61
CA ARG A 22 11.42 33.05 -28.06
C ARG A 22 10.50 33.68 -27.01
N PHE A 23 9.67 32.85 -26.35
CA PHE A 23 8.78 33.30 -25.28
C PHE A 23 9.55 33.75 -24.05
N GLU A 24 10.58 33.03 -23.64
CA GLU A 24 11.47 33.38 -22.51
C GLU A 24 12.24 34.69 -22.82
N GLU A 25 12.82 34.84 -24.02
CA GLU A 25 13.52 36.03 -24.41
C GLU A 25 12.59 37.27 -24.40
N MET A 26 11.35 37.11 -24.85
CA MET A 26 10.34 38.18 -24.83
C MET A 26 9.98 38.58 -23.41
N THR A 27 9.74 37.61 -22.53
CA THR A 27 9.37 37.86 -21.12
C THR A 27 10.53 38.44 -20.29
N ALA A 28 11.77 38.24 -20.70
CA ALA A 28 12.96 38.84 -20.11
C ALA A 28 13.22 40.30 -20.63
N GLY A 29 12.33 40.87 -21.42
CA GLY A 29 12.45 42.24 -21.97
C GLY A 29 13.11 42.34 -23.35
N GLY A 30 13.19 41.20 -24.06
CA GLY A 30 13.68 41.12 -25.44
C GLY A 30 12.69 41.64 -26.49
N GLN A 31 12.94 41.30 -27.77
CA GLN A 31 12.05 41.68 -28.88
C GLN A 31 10.67 40.98 -28.74
N ALA A 32 9.64 41.69 -29.16
CA ALA A 32 8.30 41.11 -29.28
C ALA A 32 8.27 40.09 -30.45
N HIS A 33 7.84 38.89 -30.16
CA HIS A 33 7.62 37.83 -31.12
C HIS A 33 6.14 37.58 -31.33
N PHE A 34 5.81 37.03 -32.50
CA PHE A 34 4.46 36.56 -32.78
C PHE A 34 4.36 35.08 -32.37
N PHE A 35 3.28 34.77 -31.70
CA PHE A 35 2.85 33.43 -31.36
C PHE A 35 1.39 33.29 -31.73
N ASP A 36 0.97 32.19 -32.29
CA ASP A 36 -0.45 31.88 -32.40
C ASP A 36 -1.06 31.36 -31.11
N ALA A 37 -2.33 30.98 -31.11
CA ALA A 37 -3.00 30.56 -29.89
C ALA A 37 -2.56 29.17 -29.46
N ASP A 38 -2.17 28.31 -30.38
CA ASP A 38 -1.72 26.96 -30.15
C ASP A 38 -0.29 26.99 -29.58
N ASP A 39 0.63 27.78 -30.14
CA ASP A 39 1.97 28.03 -29.58
C ASP A 39 1.91 28.43 -28.08
N ILE A 40 0.98 29.35 -27.77
CA ILE A 40 0.84 29.83 -26.37
C ILE A 40 0.25 28.74 -25.48
N ALA A 41 -0.69 27.94 -25.98
CA ALA A 41 -1.25 26.82 -25.22
C ALA A 41 -0.18 25.79 -24.90
N ASP A 42 0.67 25.46 -25.86
CA ASP A 42 1.81 24.53 -25.64
C ASP A 42 2.81 25.06 -24.60
N VAL A 43 3.12 26.38 -24.67
CA VAL A 43 3.96 27.04 -23.65
C VAL A 43 3.33 26.98 -22.24
N ILE A 44 2.00 27.18 -22.15
CA ILE A 44 1.29 27.06 -20.86
C ILE A 44 1.36 25.63 -20.35
N ASP A 45 1.08 24.63 -21.22
CA ASP A 45 1.12 23.21 -20.86
C ASP A 45 2.50 22.81 -20.35
N TYR A 46 3.56 23.23 -21.01
CA TYR A 46 4.93 23.02 -20.57
C TYR A 46 5.17 23.53 -19.14
N TYR A 47 4.83 24.80 -18.87
CA TYR A 47 5.06 25.37 -17.54
C TYR A 47 4.14 24.78 -16.47
N LEU A 48 2.94 24.35 -16.80
CA LEU A 48 2.07 23.63 -15.90
C LEU A 48 2.64 22.25 -15.53
N GLN A 49 3.16 21.53 -16.51
CA GLN A 49 3.79 20.21 -16.31
C GLN A 49 5.02 20.30 -15.40
N TRP A 50 5.85 21.33 -15.57
CA TRP A 50 7.04 21.57 -14.73
C TRP A 50 6.75 22.38 -13.46
N VAL A 51 5.48 22.58 -13.12
CA VAL A 51 5.05 23.27 -11.91
C VAL A 51 5.59 24.70 -11.78
N ASN A 52 5.91 25.35 -12.93
CA ASN A 52 6.37 26.73 -12.97
C ASN A 52 5.18 27.67 -13.17
N TYR A 53 4.39 27.85 -12.10
CA TYR A 53 3.14 28.62 -12.12
C TYR A 53 3.35 30.11 -12.45
N ASP A 54 4.49 30.69 -12.15
CA ASP A 54 4.78 32.10 -12.46
C ASP A 54 4.91 32.32 -13.98
N MET A 55 5.59 31.40 -14.66
CA MET A 55 5.73 31.47 -16.12
C MET A 55 4.45 31.05 -16.83
N ALA A 56 3.74 30.04 -16.32
CA ALA A 56 2.41 29.67 -16.82
C ALA A 56 1.45 30.85 -16.77
N LYS A 57 1.42 31.60 -15.65
CA LYS A 57 0.56 32.78 -15.52
C LYS A 57 0.91 33.89 -16.50
N LYS A 58 2.21 34.14 -16.74
CA LYS A 58 2.64 35.13 -17.76
C LYS A 58 2.20 34.73 -19.16
N ALA A 59 2.31 33.43 -19.51
CA ALA A 59 1.86 32.93 -20.81
C ALA A 59 0.34 33.03 -20.95
N ILE A 60 -0.42 32.72 -19.90
CA ILE A 60 -1.88 32.88 -19.85
C ILE A 60 -2.27 34.35 -20.04
N ASP A 61 -1.65 35.29 -19.31
CA ASP A 61 -1.99 36.71 -19.38
C ASP A 61 -1.69 37.26 -20.80
N PHE A 62 -0.53 36.90 -21.38
CA PHE A 62 -0.18 37.25 -22.74
C PHE A 62 -1.19 36.68 -23.75
N GLY A 63 -1.56 35.41 -23.58
CA GLY A 63 -2.51 34.72 -24.45
C GLY A 63 -3.92 35.35 -24.41
N LEU A 64 -4.42 35.62 -23.20
CA LEU A 64 -5.76 36.22 -23.00
C LEU A 64 -5.84 37.66 -23.52
N GLU A 65 -4.74 38.43 -23.40
CA GLU A 65 -4.69 39.79 -23.98
C GLU A 65 -4.76 39.75 -25.52
N ARG A 66 -4.08 38.77 -26.15
CA ARG A 66 -3.99 38.70 -27.61
C ARG A 66 -5.16 37.94 -28.25
N TYR A 67 -5.64 36.92 -27.54
CA TYR A 67 -6.68 35.99 -28.03
C TYR A 67 -7.80 35.84 -26.98
N PRO A 68 -8.57 36.90 -26.65
CA PRO A 68 -9.51 36.90 -25.52
C PRO A 68 -10.68 35.92 -25.70
N PHE A 69 -10.92 35.43 -26.92
CA PHE A 69 -11.98 34.46 -27.22
C PHE A 69 -11.46 33.07 -27.58
N SER A 70 -10.17 32.82 -27.42
CA SER A 70 -9.59 31.50 -27.69
C SER A 70 -10.07 30.49 -26.63
N SER A 71 -10.76 29.44 -27.08
CA SER A 71 -11.22 28.34 -26.21
C SER A 71 -10.04 27.60 -25.57
N ILE A 72 -8.99 27.30 -26.33
CA ILE A 72 -7.81 26.57 -25.87
C ILE A 72 -7.09 27.31 -24.73
N ILE A 73 -6.82 28.60 -24.90
CA ILE A 73 -6.15 29.40 -23.84
C ILE A 73 -7.01 29.50 -22.57
N LYS A 74 -8.32 29.69 -22.73
CA LYS A 74 -9.25 29.74 -21.59
C LYS A 74 -9.31 28.38 -20.84
N ILE A 75 -9.25 27.26 -21.56
CA ILE A 75 -9.20 25.94 -20.95
C ILE A 75 -7.90 25.78 -20.14
N ARG A 76 -6.73 26.16 -20.69
CA ARG A 76 -5.45 26.17 -19.97
C ARG A 76 -5.47 27.09 -18.74
N TYR A 77 -6.14 28.25 -18.87
CA TYR A 77 -6.36 29.14 -17.72
C TYR A 77 -7.20 28.47 -16.63
N ALA A 78 -8.25 27.75 -16.99
CA ALA A 78 -9.05 26.99 -16.02
C ALA A 78 -8.24 25.86 -15.36
N GLN A 79 -7.38 25.16 -16.11
CA GLN A 79 -6.48 24.15 -15.57
C GLN A 79 -5.46 24.76 -14.59
N TYR A 80 -4.87 25.93 -14.94
CA TYR A 80 -4.03 26.70 -14.02
C TYR A 80 -4.76 27.07 -12.72
N LEU A 81 -5.98 27.62 -12.84
CA LEU A 81 -6.79 27.97 -11.67
C LEU A 81 -7.07 26.73 -10.77
N SER A 82 -7.38 25.61 -11.40
CA SER A 82 -7.60 24.32 -10.70
C SER A 82 -6.35 23.86 -9.97
N SER A 83 -5.17 23.96 -10.59
CA SER A 83 -3.89 23.60 -9.94
C SER A 83 -3.56 24.50 -8.73
N GLN A 84 -4.11 25.73 -8.71
CA GLN A 84 -4.01 26.65 -7.59
C GLN A 84 -5.18 26.53 -6.59
N HIS A 85 -6.02 25.49 -6.70
CA HIS A 85 -7.21 25.24 -5.90
C HIS A 85 -8.36 26.28 -6.04
N TYR A 86 -8.33 27.12 -7.09
CA TYR A 86 -9.42 28.05 -7.43
C TYR A 86 -10.45 27.36 -8.33
N THR A 87 -11.02 26.24 -7.86
CA THR A 87 -11.89 25.37 -8.66
C THR A 87 -13.19 26.03 -9.13
N HIS A 88 -13.78 26.90 -8.31
CA HIS A 88 -15.00 27.62 -8.68
C HIS A 88 -14.75 28.65 -9.79
N GLU A 89 -13.64 29.38 -9.73
CA GLU A 89 -13.21 30.32 -10.78
C GLU A 89 -12.88 29.57 -12.07
N ALA A 90 -12.23 28.42 -11.96
CA ALA A 90 -11.95 27.55 -13.10
C ALA A 90 -13.25 27.14 -13.82
N LEU A 91 -14.26 26.67 -13.08
CA LEU A 91 -15.57 26.33 -13.65
C LEU A 91 -16.27 27.53 -14.32
N ASN A 92 -16.15 28.75 -13.76
CA ASN A 92 -16.70 29.95 -14.39
C ASN A 92 -16.04 30.22 -15.76
N VAL A 93 -14.72 30.09 -15.85
CA VAL A 93 -14.00 30.23 -17.13
C VAL A 93 -14.46 29.17 -18.14
N LEU A 94 -14.63 27.91 -17.70
CA LEU A 94 -15.12 26.83 -18.59
C LEU A 94 -16.59 27.05 -19.01
N ASN A 95 -17.41 27.70 -18.20
CA ASN A 95 -18.78 28.09 -18.59
C ASN A 95 -18.77 29.17 -19.72
N GLU A 96 -17.79 30.08 -19.70
CA GLU A 96 -17.60 31.01 -20.83
C GLU A 96 -17.18 30.28 -22.08
N VAL A 97 -16.27 29.29 -22.00
CA VAL A 97 -15.85 28.48 -23.15
C VAL A 97 -17.05 27.75 -23.77
N GLU A 98 -17.94 27.18 -22.92
CA GLU A 98 -19.12 26.46 -23.39
C GLU A 98 -20.08 27.36 -24.22
N GLN A 99 -20.14 28.65 -23.92
CA GLN A 99 -20.95 29.61 -24.70
C GLN A 99 -20.34 29.88 -26.06
N ILE A 100 -19.01 29.75 -26.20
CA ILE A 100 -18.27 29.95 -27.46
C ILE A 100 -18.31 28.67 -28.30
N GLU A 101 -18.01 27.53 -27.65
CA GLU A 101 -17.79 26.26 -28.34
C GLU A 101 -18.31 25.08 -27.50
N ARG A 102 -19.56 24.69 -27.72
CA ARG A 102 -20.20 23.60 -26.93
C ARG A 102 -19.64 22.22 -27.23
N ASN A 103 -19.18 21.94 -28.45
CA ASN A 103 -18.68 20.63 -28.85
C ASN A 103 -17.15 20.60 -28.78
N ASN A 104 -16.60 20.92 -27.62
CA ASN A 104 -15.16 20.92 -27.39
C ASN A 104 -14.79 19.78 -26.43
N PHE A 105 -13.94 18.87 -26.88
CA PHE A 105 -13.47 17.72 -26.13
C PHE A 105 -12.73 18.14 -24.84
N GLU A 106 -11.78 19.06 -24.98
CA GLU A 106 -10.95 19.51 -23.87
C GLU A 106 -11.74 20.22 -22.77
N LEU A 107 -12.79 20.96 -23.16
CA LEU A 107 -13.72 21.59 -22.22
C LEU A 107 -14.33 20.55 -21.26
N TYR A 108 -14.89 19.47 -21.81
CA TYR A 108 -15.53 18.44 -20.99
C TYR A 108 -14.53 17.63 -20.17
N MET A 109 -13.34 17.36 -20.72
CA MET A 109 -12.27 16.69 -19.97
C MET A 109 -11.79 17.56 -18.79
N ALA A 110 -11.48 18.83 -19.02
CA ALA A 110 -11.03 19.76 -18.00
C ALA A 110 -12.10 19.92 -16.89
N ARG A 111 -13.38 20.08 -17.28
CA ARG A 111 -14.48 20.19 -16.33
C ARG A 111 -14.67 18.91 -15.52
N GLY A 112 -14.52 17.74 -16.15
CA GLY A 112 -14.55 16.44 -15.49
C GLY A 112 -13.46 16.32 -14.42
N TYR A 113 -12.22 16.66 -14.74
CA TYR A 113 -11.12 16.65 -13.77
C TYR A 113 -11.31 17.64 -12.61
N ILE A 114 -11.86 18.83 -12.89
CA ILE A 114 -12.15 19.81 -11.84
C ILE A 114 -13.24 19.28 -10.88
N TYR A 115 -14.31 18.69 -11.41
CA TYR A 115 -15.33 18.07 -10.54
C TYR A 115 -14.80 16.89 -9.76
N SER A 116 -13.93 16.06 -10.34
CA SER A 116 -13.24 14.97 -9.64
C SER A 116 -12.40 15.51 -8.46
N GLN A 117 -11.61 16.56 -8.70
CA GLN A 117 -10.82 17.24 -7.65
C GLN A 117 -11.70 17.83 -6.53
N MET A 118 -12.92 18.24 -6.82
CA MET A 118 -13.90 18.73 -5.83
C MET A 118 -14.62 17.60 -5.08
N GLY A 119 -14.37 16.32 -5.41
CA GLY A 119 -15.11 15.18 -4.87
C GLY A 119 -16.54 15.07 -5.39
N LEU A 120 -16.85 15.67 -6.53
CA LEU A 120 -18.14 15.68 -7.20
C LEU A 120 -18.18 14.66 -8.34
N GLY A 121 -18.01 13.38 -7.99
CA GLY A 121 -17.77 12.29 -8.94
C GLY A 121 -18.90 12.08 -9.96
N GLU A 122 -20.17 12.25 -9.58
CA GLU A 122 -21.29 12.13 -10.51
C GLU A 122 -21.19 13.19 -11.65
N GLN A 123 -20.85 14.44 -11.29
CA GLN A 123 -20.64 15.50 -12.28
C GLN A 123 -19.38 15.24 -13.12
N ALA A 124 -18.32 14.72 -12.54
CA ALA A 124 -17.13 14.33 -13.27
C ALA A 124 -17.45 13.27 -14.33
N ILE A 125 -18.13 12.18 -13.93
CA ILE A 125 -18.56 11.10 -14.84
C ILE A 125 -19.47 11.62 -15.97
N GLU A 126 -20.39 12.54 -15.68
CA GLU A 126 -21.28 13.13 -16.70
C GLU A 126 -20.47 13.92 -17.75
N ASN A 127 -19.48 14.70 -17.31
CA ASN A 127 -18.61 15.44 -18.21
C ASN A 127 -17.69 14.52 -19.04
N PHE A 128 -17.06 13.51 -18.42
CA PHE A 128 -16.27 12.52 -19.18
C PHE A 128 -17.14 11.76 -20.20
N LYS A 129 -18.38 11.40 -19.85
CA LYS A 129 -19.31 10.81 -20.84
C LYS A 129 -19.67 11.78 -21.97
N SER A 130 -19.73 13.07 -21.70
CA SER A 130 -19.96 14.10 -22.71
C SER A 130 -18.75 14.31 -23.62
N ALA A 131 -17.54 14.10 -23.12
CA ALA A 131 -16.31 14.11 -23.91
C ALA A 131 -16.21 12.92 -24.89
N LEU A 132 -16.75 11.75 -24.50
CA LEU A 132 -16.57 10.48 -25.23
C LEU A 132 -16.96 10.52 -26.73
N PRO A 133 -18.09 11.10 -27.16
CA PRO A 133 -18.43 11.21 -28.57
C PRO A 133 -17.54 12.18 -29.35
N LEU A 134 -16.83 13.08 -28.65
CA LEU A 134 -15.97 14.13 -29.26
C LEU A 134 -14.50 13.68 -29.28
N ALA A 135 -14.16 12.59 -28.64
CA ALA A 135 -12.78 12.13 -28.51
C ALA A 135 -12.28 11.44 -29.78
N ASP A 136 -11.13 11.91 -30.29
CA ASP A 136 -10.34 11.20 -31.30
C ASP A 136 -9.68 9.95 -30.65
N ARG A 137 -9.14 10.10 -29.44
CA ARG A 137 -8.54 9.05 -28.60
C ARG A 137 -9.44 8.74 -27.43
N LYS A 138 -10.28 7.70 -27.59
CA LYS A 138 -11.26 7.29 -26.57
C LYS A 138 -10.65 6.58 -25.37
N ASP A 139 -9.42 6.09 -25.49
CA ASP A 139 -8.69 5.44 -24.40
C ASP A 139 -8.53 6.37 -23.19
N GLU A 140 -8.16 7.63 -23.42
CA GLU A 140 -8.02 8.65 -22.36
C GLU A 140 -9.33 8.86 -21.56
N VAL A 141 -10.44 8.98 -22.27
CA VAL A 141 -11.74 9.17 -21.64
C VAL A 141 -12.15 7.92 -20.86
N TYR A 142 -11.87 6.73 -21.39
CA TYR A 142 -12.19 5.49 -20.69
C TYR A 142 -11.33 5.29 -19.43
N ILE A 143 -10.06 5.74 -19.46
CA ILE A 143 -9.22 5.74 -18.25
C ILE A 143 -9.80 6.71 -17.22
N ALA A 144 -10.10 7.94 -17.59
CA ALA A 144 -10.70 8.94 -16.70
C ALA A 144 -12.02 8.43 -16.08
N LEU A 145 -12.90 7.83 -16.88
CA LEU A 145 -14.11 7.20 -16.40
C LEU A 145 -13.83 6.05 -15.45
N GLY A 146 -12.85 5.21 -15.77
CA GLY A 146 -12.46 4.07 -14.94
C GLY A 146 -11.99 4.51 -13.57
N ILE A 147 -11.08 5.48 -13.51
CA ILE A 147 -10.55 6.05 -12.27
C ILE A 147 -11.69 6.69 -11.45
N GLU A 148 -12.56 7.47 -12.09
CA GLU A 148 -13.64 8.13 -11.39
C GLU A 148 -14.67 7.15 -10.83
N PHE A 149 -14.96 6.06 -11.55
CA PHE A 149 -15.81 5.00 -11.01
C PHE A 149 -15.16 4.25 -9.84
N LEU A 150 -13.82 4.14 -9.78
CA LEU A 150 -13.12 3.60 -8.59
C LEU A 150 -13.28 4.57 -7.40
N ASN A 151 -13.10 5.87 -7.62
CA ASN A 151 -13.28 6.89 -6.58
C ASN A 151 -14.69 6.89 -5.99
N GLU A 152 -15.69 6.57 -6.81
CA GLU A 152 -17.11 6.47 -6.44
C GLU A 152 -17.52 5.09 -5.89
N ASP A 153 -16.56 4.22 -5.59
CA ASP A 153 -16.78 2.84 -5.11
C ASP A 153 -17.71 2.02 -6.04
N LYS A 154 -17.54 2.21 -7.36
CA LYS A 154 -18.29 1.51 -8.43
C LYS A 154 -17.34 0.63 -9.29
N PRO A 155 -16.71 -0.39 -8.70
CA PRO A 155 -15.61 -1.11 -9.33
C PRO A 155 -16.01 -1.91 -10.58
N ASN A 156 -17.27 -2.34 -10.71
CA ASN A 156 -17.72 -3.05 -11.90
C ASN A 156 -17.79 -2.14 -13.14
N ASP A 157 -18.21 -0.89 -12.94
CA ASP A 157 -18.19 0.12 -14.00
C ASP A 157 -16.76 0.51 -14.35
N ALA A 158 -15.90 0.66 -13.36
CA ALA A 158 -14.47 0.91 -13.54
C ALA A 158 -13.83 -0.17 -14.43
N LEU A 159 -14.00 -1.46 -14.08
CA LEU A 159 -13.50 -2.58 -14.88
C LEU A 159 -14.00 -2.56 -16.33
N TYR A 160 -15.27 -2.20 -16.54
CA TYR A 160 -15.84 -2.10 -17.89
C TYR A 160 -15.12 -1.06 -18.75
N TYR A 161 -14.89 0.14 -18.19
CA TYR A 161 -14.24 1.23 -18.93
C TYR A 161 -12.74 0.99 -19.09
N LEU A 162 -12.04 0.53 -18.06
CA LEU A 162 -10.60 0.23 -18.13
C LEU A 162 -10.29 -0.90 -19.13
N LYS A 163 -11.10 -1.97 -19.18
CA LYS A 163 -10.99 -3.01 -20.21
C LYS A 163 -11.19 -2.45 -21.63
N LYS A 164 -12.05 -1.45 -21.80
CA LYS A 164 -12.22 -0.76 -23.09
C LYS A 164 -11.01 0.09 -23.44
N ALA A 165 -10.42 0.80 -22.48
CA ALA A 165 -9.21 1.59 -22.68
C ALA A 165 -8.08 0.70 -23.20
N VAL A 166 -7.78 -0.38 -22.49
CA VAL A 166 -6.75 -1.37 -22.87
C VAL A 166 -7.03 -1.99 -24.25
N LYS A 167 -8.30 -2.28 -24.56
CA LYS A 167 -8.67 -2.85 -25.87
C LYS A 167 -8.40 -1.88 -27.04
N ILE A 168 -8.60 -0.56 -26.83
CA ILE A 168 -8.39 0.46 -27.88
C ILE A 168 -6.91 0.76 -28.01
N ASN A 169 -6.24 0.99 -26.93
CA ASN A 169 -4.82 1.28 -26.87
C ASN A 169 -4.08 0.29 -25.97
N PRO A 170 -3.68 -0.86 -26.52
CA PRO A 170 -2.98 -1.89 -25.74
C PRO A 170 -1.62 -1.44 -25.21
N ARG A 171 -1.00 -0.42 -25.80
CA ARG A 171 0.30 0.11 -25.37
C ARG A 171 0.17 1.16 -24.25
N ASN A 172 -1.04 1.50 -23.85
CA ASN A 172 -1.25 2.46 -22.77
C ASN A 172 -0.95 1.80 -21.41
N GLU A 173 0.22 2.07 -20.88
CA GLU A 173 0.72 1.54 -19.61
C GLU A 173 -0.16 1.96 -18.44
N MET A 174 -0.64 3.22 -18.44
CA MET A 174 -1.54 3.74 -17.42
C MET A 174 -2.86 2.92 -17.38
N ALA A 175 -3.44 2.62 -18.54
CA ALA A 175 -4.65 1.81 -18.61
C ALA A 175 -4.45 0.39 -18.06
N LEU A 176 -3.29 -0.22 -18.31
CA LEU A 176 -2.94 -1.55 -17.77
C LEU A 176 -2.76 -1.51 -16.25
N ASN A 177 -2.10 -0.48 -15.73
CA ASN A 177 -1.89 -0.32 -14.30
C ASN A 177 -3.20 -0.05 -13.56
N GLU A 178 -4.02 0.88 -14.04
CA GLU A 178 -5.32 1.16 -13.44
C GLU A 178 -6.25 -0.06 -13.47
N LEU A 179 -6.21 -0.84 -14.54
CA LEU A 179 -6.96 -2.07 -14.62
C LEU A 179 -6.48 -3.11 -13.60
N SER A 180 -5.18 -3.25 -13.42
CA SER A 180 -4.59 -4.15 -12.41
C SER A 180 -4.97 -3.71 -11.00
N LEU A 181 -4.83 -2.42 -10.69
CA LEU A 181 -5.26 -1.85 -9.41
C LEU A 181 -6.76 -2.10 -9.17
N CYS A 182 -7.59 -1.93 -10.19
CA CYS A 182 -9.01 -2.19 -10.09
C CYS A 182 -9.33 -3.67 -9.77
N PHE A 183 -8.62 -4.60 -10.39
CA PHE A 183 -8.74 -6.03 -10.04
C PHE A 183 -8.33 -6.31 -8.60
N ASP A 184 -7.26 -5.66 -8.13
CA ASP A 184 -6.75 -5.81 -6.76
C ASP A 184 -7.74 -5.26 -5.72
N LEU A 185 -8.16 -4.01 -5.86
CA LEU A 185 -9.11 -3.34 -4.96
C LEU A 185 -10.47 -4.07 -4.87
N THR A 186 -10.86 -4.79 -5.93
CA THR A 186 -12.10 -5.55 -5.96
C THR A 186 -11.95 -7.00 -5.51
N GLY A 187 -10.74 -7.45 -5.14
CA GLY A 187 -10.44 -8.84 -4.79
C GLY A 187 -10.62 -9.81 -5.96
N ARG A 188 -10.60 -9.31 -7.22
CA ARG A 188 -10.85 -10.11 -8.44
C ARG A 188 -9.56 -10.53 -9.15
N SER A 189 -8.49 -10.76 -8.39
CA SER A 189 -7.19 -11.18 -8.93
C SER A 189 -7.29 -12.51 -9.73
N SER A 190 -8.24 -13.37 -9.38
CA SER A 190 -8.53 -14.59 -10.15
C SER A 190 -9.04 -14.32 -11.57
N GLU A 191 -9.67 -13.16 -11.82
CA GLU A 191 -10.10 -12.75 -13.16
C GLU A 191 -9.02 -11.98 -13.92
N ALA A 192 -8.07 -11.37 -13.19
CA ALA A 192 -6.93 -10.66 -13.77
C ALA A 192 -6.00 -11.64 -14.53
N ILE A 193 -5.76 -12.83 -13.97
CA ILE A 193 -4.88 -13.84 -14.58
C ILE A 193 -5.28 -14.16 -16.04
N PRO A 194 -6.47 -14.70 -16.33
CA PRO A 194 -6.83 -15.02 -17.71
C PRO A 194 -6.90 -13.80 -18.62
N PHE A 195 -7.17 -12.61 -18.06
CA PHE A 195 -7.14 -11.38 -18.84
C PHE A 195 -5.71 -11.05 -19.30
N PHE A 196 -4.73 -11.04 -18.38
CA PHE A 196 -3.35 -10.71 -18.73
C PHE A 196 -2.69 -11.81 -19.55
N GLU A 197 -3.00 -13.10 -19.31
CA GLU A 197 -2.54 -14.20 -20.16
C GLU A 197 -3.00 -14.03 -21.61
N GLN A 198 -4.29 -13.77 -21.83
CA GLN A 198 -4.83 -13.50 -23.17
C GLN A 198 -4.23 -12.23 -23.81
N TYR A 199 -3.99 -11.21 -23.00
CA TYR A 199 -3.34 -10.00 -23.46
C TYR A 199 -1.90 -10.26 -23.92
N ILE A 200 -1.13 -11.01 -23.14
CA ILE A 200 0.26 -11.40 -23.42
C ILE A 200 0.35 -12.27 -24.68
N ASP A 201 -0.61 -13.15 -24.94
CA ASP A 201 -0.66 -13.92 -26.18
C ASP A 201 -0.64 -13.02 -27.44
N SER A 202 -1.24 -11.84 -27.35
CA SER A 202 -1.28 -10.86 -28.44
C SER A 202 -0.12 -9.84 -28.38
N HIS A 203 0.41 -9.59 -27.19
CA HIS A 203 1.44 -8.56 -26.92
C HIS A 203 2.56 -9.13 -26.03
N PRO A 204 3.33 -10.13 -26.49
CA PRO A 204 4.29 -10.88 -25.66
C PRO A 204 5.44 -10.04 -25.12
N TYR A 205 5.73 -8.89 -25.73
CA TYR A 205 6.77 -7.95 -25.31
C TYR A 205 6.28 -6.81 -24.44
N SER A 206 5.05 -6.87 -23.89
CA SER A 206 4.56 -5.90 -22.91
C SER A 206 5.08 -6.28 -21.52
N TYR A 207 6.15 -5.64 -21.05
CA TYR A 207 6.69 -5.88 -19.72
C TYR A 207 5.68 -5.50 -18.62
N PHE A 208 4.84 -4.49 -18.84
CA PHE A 208 3.75 -4.14 -17.92
C PHE A 208 2.70 -5.25 -17.79
N ALA A 209 2.35 -5.93 -18.88
CA ALA A 209 1.38 -7.03 -18.81
C ALA A 209 1.94 -8.22 -18.01
N TRP A 210 3.21 -8.58 -18.23
CA TRP A 210 3.89 -9.59 -17.44
C TRP A 210 4.00 -9.20 -15.98
N PHE A 211 4.34 -7.95 -15.69
CA PHE A 211 4.40 -7.42 -14.33
C PHE A 211 3.04 -7.52 -13.60
N ASN A 212 1.96 -7.05 -14.25
CA ASN A 212 0.62 -7.11 -13.69
C ASN A 212 0.09 -8.55 -13.53
N LEU A 213 0.49 -9.47 -14.42
CA LEU A 213 0.23 -10.90 -14.25
C LEU A 213 0.97 -11.43 -13.00
N GLY A 214 2.21 -11.00 -12.78
CA GLY A 214 2.99 -11.33 -11.58
C GLY A 214 2.30 -10.85 -10.30
N ILE A 215 1.77 -9.61 -10.29
CA ILE A 215 0.98 -9.08 -9.18
C ILE A 215 -0.25 -9.96 -8.93
N ALA A 216 -1.01 -10.30 -9.97
CA ALA A 216 -2.20 -11.13 -9.84
C ALA A 216 -1.89 -12.53 -9.26
N TYR A 217 -0.79 -13.15 -9.68
CA TYR A 217 -0.33 -14.42 -9.09
C TYR A 217 0.08 -14.26 -7.63
N SER A 218 0.84 -13.20 -7.30
CA SER A 218 1.28 -12.92 -5.92
C SER A 218 0.10 -12.75 -4.97
N ARG A 219 -0.94 -12.01 -5.38
CA ARG A 219 -2.17 -11.80 -4.58
C ARG A 219 -2.94 -13.10 -4.28
N LEU A 220 -2.77 -14.12 -5.10
CA LEU A 220 -3.36 -15.46 -4.89
C LEU A 220 -2.40 -16.43 -4.20
N GLY A 221 -1.24 -15.97 -3.72
CA GLY A 221 -0.23 -16.81 -3.09
C GLY A 221 0.51 -17.75 -4.05
N LEU A 222 0.40 -17.53 -5.35
CA LEU A 222 1.07 -18.32 -6.38
C LEU A 222 2.46 -17.76 -6.68
N PHE A 223 3.31 -17.71 -5.63
CA PHE A 223 4.55 -16.95 -5.63
C PHE A 223 5.58 -17.44 -6.68
N GLU A 224 5.69 -18.74 -6.94
CA GLU A 224 6.58 -19.26 -8.00
C GLU A 224 6.17 -18.73 -9.38
N LYS A 225 4.85 -18.71 -9.67
CA LYS A 225 4.34 -18.15 -10.94
C LYS A 225 4.53 -16.65 -11.02
N SER A 226 4.40 -15.96 -9.90
CA SER A 226 4.64 -14.51 -9.87
C SER A 226 6.11 -14.18 -10.17
N ILE A 227 7.06 -14.95 -9.64
CA ILE A 227 8.48 -14.82 -9.92
C ILE A 227 8.77 -15.04 -11.42
N GLU A 228 8.20 -16.10 -12.02
CA GLU A 228 8.33 -16.34 -13.46
C GLU A 228 7.81 -15.18 -14.30
N ALA A 229 6.66 -14.64 -13.95
CA ALA A 229 6.08 -13.49 -14.66
C ALA A 229 6.95 -12.23 -14.53
N TYR A 230 7.49 -11.94 -13.33
CA TYR A 230 8.43 -10.84 -13.15
C TYR A 230 9.75 -11.06 -13.92
N ASP A 231 10.23 -12.31 -14.03
CA ASP A 231 11.41 -12.63 -14.84
C ASP A 231 11.17 -12.31 -16.32
N TYR A 232 9.98 -12.59 -16.86
CA TYR A 232 9.63 -12.19 -18.22
C TYR A 232 9.56 -10.67 -18.36
N ALA A 233 8.99 -9.95 -17.39
CA ALA A 233 8.98 -8.49 -17.40
C ALA A 233 10.40 -7.92 -17.44
N LEU A 234 11.29 -8.42 -16.58
CA LEU A 234 12.68 -8.00 -16.49
C LEU A 234 13.52 -8.40 -17.71
N ALA A 235 13.22 -9.53 -18.35
CA ALA A 235 13.86 -9.92 -19.60
C ALA A 235 13.54 -8.96 -20.76
N ILE A 236 12.39 -8.29 -20.72
CA ILE A 236 11.98 -7.29 -21.71
C ILE A 236 12.50 -5.89 -21.34
N ASN A 237 12.40 -5.52 -20.06
CA ASN A 237 12.91 -4.25 -19.53
C ASN A 237 13.72 -4.49 -18.25
N GLU A 238 15.03 -4.60 -18.39
CA GLU A 238 15.95 -4.84 -17.27
C GLU A 238 16.05 -3.70 -16.25
N GLN A 239 15.57 -2.49 -16.60
CA GLN A 239 15.61 -1.33 -15.72
C GLN A 239 14.33 -1.15 -14.89
N PHE A 240 13.38 -2.10 -15.01
CA PHE A 240 12.10 -1.98 -14.34
C PHE A 240 12.19 -2.36 -12.85
N SER A 241 12.57 -1.40 -12.02
CA SER A 241 12.83 -1.54 -10.59
C SER A 241 11.66 -2.16 -9.81
N SER A 242 10.42 -1.76 -10.10
CA SER A 242 9.22 -2.31 -9.46
C SER A 242 9.09 -3.84 -9.65
N ALA A 243 9.56 -4.40 -10.76
CA ALA A 243 9.52 -5.84 -10.98
C ALA A 243 10.56 -6.58 -10.12
N TYR A 244 11.75 -6.01 -9.92
CA TYR A 244 12.73 -6.57 -8.96
C TYR A 244 12.16 -6.55 -7.54
N PHE A 245 11.59 -5.42 -7.12
CA PHE A 245 11.03 -5.29 -5.78
C PHE A 245 9.92 -6.32 -5.52
N ASN A 246 8.95 -6.45 -6.42
CA ASN A 246 7.85 -7.40 -6.26
C ASN A 246 8.30 -8.88 -6.40
N LYS A 247 9.31 -9.16 -7.24
CA LYS A 247 9.95 -10.47 -7.32
C LYS A 247 10.60 -10.84 -5.98
N ALA A 248 11.33 -9.90 -5.37
CA ALA A 248 11.97 -10.10 -4.09
C ALA A 248 10.94 -10.33 -2.97
N ASN A 249 9.82 -9.59 -2.96
CA ASN A 249 8.71 -9.86 -2.05
C ASN A 249 8.19 -11.30 -2.21
N SER A 250 8.01 -11.77 -3.44
CA SER A 250 7.52 -13.13 -3.70
C SER A 250 8.53 -14.21 -3.26
N LEU A 251 9.83 -13.95 -3.41
CA LEU A 251 10.90 -14.82 -2.90
C LEU A 251 10.89 -14.88 -1.36
N ALA A 252 10.71 -13.73 -0.69
CA ALA A 252 10.62 -13.66 0.76
C ALA A 252 9.42 -14.44 1.30
N GLN A 253 8.26 -14.37 0.63
CA GLN A 253 7.07 -15.15 0.98
C GLN A 253 7.29 -16.68 0.85
N LEU A 254 8.23 -17.11 0.03
CA LEU A 254 8.68 -18.50 -0.08
C LEU A 254 9.81 -18.85 0.89
N ASN A 255 10.15 -17.96 1.83
CA ASN A 255 11.30 -18.08 2.75
C ASN A 255 12.67 -18.19 2.03
N ARG A 256 12.76 -17.74 0.77
CA ARG A 256 14.00 -17.70 -0.02
C ARG A 256 14.72 -16.36 0.24
N PHE A 257 15.03 -16.10 1.51
CA PHE A 257 15.47 -14.79 1.99
C PHE A 257 16.80 -14.33 1.39
N GLU A 258 17.79 -15.22 1.20
CA GLU A 258 19.07 -14.86 0.58
C GLU A 258 18.87 -14.36 -0.86
N GLU A 259 18.03 -15.08 -1.63
CA GLU A 259 17.72 -14.69 -3.01
C GLU A 259 16.91 -13.38 -3.06
N ALA A 260 15.98 -13.20 -2.12
CA ALA A 260 15.22 -11.96 -1.98
C ALA A 260 16.14 -10.75 -1.76
N ILE A 261 17.13 -10.88 -0.85
CA ILE A 261 18.11 -9.82 -0.57
C ILE A 261 18.90 -9.45 -1.83
N GLU A 262 19.34 -10.44 -2.61
CA GLU A 262 20.08 -10.19 -3.85
C GLU A 262 19.20 -9.43 -4.85
N VAL A 263 17.95 -9.84 -5.01
CA VAL A 263 17.01 -9.23 -5.95
C VAL A 263 16.58 -7.82 -5.48
N TYR A 264 16.35 -7.61 -4.18
CA TYR A 264 16.11 -6.24 -3.65
C TYR A 264 17.28 -5.29 -3.97
N ARG A 265 18.52 -5.75 -3.88
CA ARG A 265 19.69 -4.92 -4.20
C ARG A 265 19.79 -4.52 -5.67
N GLU A 266 19.18 -5.28 -6.57
CA GLU A 266 19.13 -4.89 -7.98
C GLU A 266 18.37 -3.58 -8.19
N THR A 267 17.33 -3.28 -7.37
CA THR A 267 16.57 -2.02 -7.47
C THR A 267 17.49 -0.80 -7.36
N PHE A 268 18.50 -0.86 -6.49
CA PHE A 268 19.45 0.25 -6.25
C PHE A 268 20.32 0.63 -7.46
N LYS A 269 20.31 -0.18 -8.53
CA LYS A 269 21.02 0.15 -9.77
C LYS A 269 20.23 1.10 -10.67
N TYR A 270 18.91 1.14 -10.51
CA TYR A 270 17.99 1.78 -11.45
C TYR A 270 17.19 2.92 -10.83
N GLU A 271 17.05 2.94 -9.52
CA GLU A 271 16.30 3.97 -8.78
C GLU A 271 17.09 4.50 -7.58
N GLU A 272 16.69 5.65 -7.06
CA GLU A 272 17.18 6.13 -5.77
C GLU A 272 16.85 5.11 -4.67
N HIS A 273 17.68 5.09 -3.63
CA HIS A 273 17.58 4.12 -2.55
C HIS A 273 16.30 4.34 -1.72
N GLU A 274 15.24 3.61 -2.03
CA GLU A 274 13.97 3.67 -1.33
C GLU A 274 14.06 3.11 0.09
N PRO A 275 13.50 3.81 1.11
CA PRO A 275 13.49 3.35 2.50
C PRO A 275 12.87 1.95 2.65
N ALA A 276 11.77 1.69 1.93
CA ALA A 276 11.07 0.42 1.98
C ALA A 276 11.97 -0.77 1.58
N THR A 277 12.84 -0.59 0.58
CA THR A 277 13.76 -1.67 0.16
C THR A 277 14.74 -2.03 1.29
N TYR A 278 15.25 -1.04 2.02
CA TYR A 278 16.09 -1.33 3.18
C TYR A 278 15.33 -2.01 4.31
N TYR A 279 14.07 -1.63 4.54
CA TYR A 279 13.22 -2.29 5.53
C TYR A 279 13.07 -3.78 5.20
N TYR A 280 12.65 -4.14 3.98
CA TYR A 280 12.46 -5.54 3.60
C TYR A 280 13.76 -6.36 3.55
N ILE A 281 14.88 -5.74 3.18
CA ILE A 281 16.20 -6.39 3.33
C ILE A 281 16.50 -6.66 4.81
N GLY A 282 16.14 -5.74 5.70
CA GLY A 282 16.26 -5.90 7.15
C GLY A 282 15.46 -7.09 7.65
N GLU A 283 14.17 -7.19 7.27
CA GLU A 283 13.31 -8.33 7.61
C GLU A 283 13.89 -9.68 7.10
N CYS A 284 14.40 -9.70 5.87
CA CYS A 284 15.02 -10.91 5.35
C CYS A 284 16.23 -11.33 6.20
N TYR A 285 17.07 -10.39 6.61
CA TYR A 285 18.21 -10.69 7.49
C TYR A 285 17.78 -11.11 8.89
N GLU A 286 16.73 -10.51 9.44
CA GLU A 286 16.15 -10.90 10.72
C GLU A 286 15.66 -12.35 10.68
N ASN A 287 14.90 -12.74 9.65
CA ASN A 287 14.42 -14.10 9.44
C ASN A 287 15.58 -15.12 9.25
N LEU A 288 16.73 -14.67 8.75
CA LEU A 288 17.96 -15.47 8.68
C LEU A 288 18.74 -15.49 9.98
N ASN A 289 18.27 -14.85 11.07
CA ASN A 289 18.97 -14.62 12.31
C ASN A 289 20.32 -13.88 12.15
N ARG A 290 20.44 -13.09 11.08
CA ARG A 290 21.62 -12.26 10.79
C ARG A 290 21.38 -10.83 11.32
N PHE A 291 21.34 -10.75 12.65
CA PHE A 291 20.84 -9.59 13.38
C PHE A 291 21.66 -8.31 13.17
N GLU A 292 22.97 -8.39 13.04
CA GLU A 292 23.82 -7.22 12.78
C GLU A 292 23.56 -6.62 11.39
N GLU A 293 23.36 -7.47 10.37
CA GLU A 293 23.00 -7.01 9.03
C GLU A 293 21.58 -6.44 8.98
N ALA A 294 20.64 -7.03 9.74
CA ALA A 294 19.29 -6.47 9.89
C ALA A 294 19.35 -5.06 10.47
N LEU A 295 20.09 -4.85 11.58
CA LEU A 295 20.29 -3.52 12.19
C LEU A 295 20.86 -2.50 11.21
N VAL A 296 21.83 -2.88 10.38
CA VAL A 296 22.42 -1.98 9.39
C VAL A 296 21.36 -1.49 8.41
N ASN A 297 20.47 -2.38 7.95
CA ASN A 297 19.46 -2.05 6.96
C ASN A 297 18.28 -1.27 7.58
N TYR A 298 17.76 -1.68 8.73
CA TYR A 298 16.74 -0.91 9.45
C TYR A 298 17.22 0.51 9.80
N ASN A 299 18.47 0.67 10.22
CA ASN A 299 19.05 1.99 10.47
C ASN A 299 19.17 2.86 9.21
N LYS A 300 19.41 2.25 8.03
CA LYS A 300 19.36 2.99 6.76
C LYS A 300 17.94 3.41 6.43
N CYS A 301 16.96 2.53 6.64
CA CYS A 301 15.54 2.83 6.45
C CYS A 301 15.14 4.06 7.28
N VAL A 302 15.31 4.02 8.60
CA VAL A 302 14.90 5.12 9.50
C VAL A 302 15.69 6.40 9.32
N LYS A 303 16.88 6.33 8.72
CA LYS A 303 17.65 7.52 8.36
C LYS A 303 17.07 8.22 7.14
N LEU A 304 16.55 7.47 6.17
CA LEU A 304 15.91 7.99 4.96
C LEU A 304 14.46 8.40 5.24
N ASP A 305 13.74 7.57 5.98
CA ASP A 305 12.36 7.80 6.40
C ASP A 305 12.22 7.63 7.92
N PRO A 306 12.39 8.71 8.71
CA PRO A 306 12.21 8.66 10.16
C PRO A 306 10.77 8.36 10.61
N ALA A 307 9.78 8.43 9.71
CA ALA A 307 8.38 8.13 10.00
C ALA A 307 8.03 6.64 9.85
N ASN A 308 8.95 5.82 9.36
CA ASN A 308 8.74 4.38 9.24
C ASN A 308 8.80 3.71 10.62
N ALA A 309 7.62 3.52 11.23
CA ALA A 309 7.49 2.95 12.56
C ALA A 309 7.91 1.48 12.64
N ASP A 310 7.63 0.70 11.59
CA ASP A 310 7.97 -0.73 11.53
C ASP A 310 9.49 -0.95 11.55
N ALA A 311 10.24 -0.09 10.86
CA ALA A 311 11.70 -0.16 10.89
C ALA A 311 12.28 0.19 12.28
N TRP A 312 11.65 1.12 13.02
CA TRP A 312 12.01 1.40 14.41
C TRP A 312 11.70 0.20 15.32
N LEU A 313 10.55 -0.47 15.12
CA LEU A 313 10.20 -1.70 15.82
C LEU A 313 11.22 -2.80 15.52
N GLY A 314 11.54 -3.04 14.24
CA GLY A 314 12.52 -4.05 13.81
C GLY A 314 13.89 -3.86 14.47
N ILE A 315 14.36 -2.60 14.62
CA ILE A 315 15.59 -2.33 15.42
C ILE A 315 15.41 -2.82 16.86
N GLY A 316 14.27 -2.53 17.47
CA GLY A 316 13.97 -2.93 18.85
C GLY A 316 13.96 -4.45 19.03
N VAL A 317 13.27 -5.16 18.13
CA VAL A 317 13.17 -6.65 18.12
C VAL A 317 14.54 -7.29 17.93
N VAL A 318 15.31 -6.81 16.97
CA VAL A 318 16.66 -7.34 16.72
C VAL A 318 17.60 -7.07 17.89
N LEU A 319 17.49 -5.95 18.58
CA LEU A 319 18.26 -5.64 19.78
C LEU A 319 17.86 -6.55 20.96
N ASP A 320 16.57 -6.93 21.08
CA ASP A 320 16.13 -7.95 22.04
C ASP A 320 16.79 -9.29 21.73
N ALA A 321 16.76 -9.75 20.47
CA ALA A 321 17.41 -10.99 20.04
C ALA A 321 18.94 -11.00 20.34
N LEU A 322 19.58 -9.84 20.32
CA LEU A 322 20.98 -9.64 20.68
C LEU A 322 21.22 -9.46 22.19
N ASN A 323 20.18 -9.64 23.04
CA ASN A 323 20.23 -9.38 24.50
C ASN A 323 20.59 -7.92 24.87
N ARG A 324 20.27 -6.94 24.01
CA ARG A 324 20.49 -5.50 24.22
C ARG A 324 19.19 -4.80 24.59
N LEU A 325 18.40 -5.41 25.49
CA LEU A 325 17.04 -5.00 25.88
C LEU A 325 16.92 -3.52 26.25
N THR A 326 17.85 -3.01 27.09
CA THR A 326 17.83 -1.63 27.56
C THR A 326 18.03 -0.61 26.44
N GLU A 327 18.68 -1.00 25.38
CA GLU A 327 18.84 -0.20 24.17
C GLU A 327 17.60 -0.37 23.27
N GLY A 328 17.13 -1.61 23.06
CA GLY A 328 15.99 -1.95 22.21
C GLY A 328 14.71 -1.22 22.60
N ILE A 329 14.42 -1.12 23.89
CA ILE A 329 13.21 -0.48 24.41
C ILE A 329 13.05 0.99 23.93
N HIS A 330 14.15 1.70 23.69
CA HIS A 330 14.11 3.06 23.20
C HIS A 330 13.54 3.13 21.79
N TYR A 331 13.89 2.18 20.95
CA TYR A 331 13.42 2.10 19.57
C TYR A 331 11.97 1.64 19.47
N VAL A 332 11.55 0.70 20.30
CA VAL A 332 10.15 0.28 20.42
C VAL A 332 9.26 1.46 20.84
N LYS A 333 9.71 2.28 21.83
CA LYS A 333 9.01 3.52 22.21
C LYS A 333 8.89 4.48 21.04
N LYS A 334 9.90 4.55 20.21
CA LYS A 334 9.88 5.42 19.00
C LYS A 334 8.83 4.98 18.00
N ALA A 335 8.67 3.67 17.76
CA ALA A 335 7.61 3.12 16.92
C ALA A 335 6.22 3.50 17.46
N ILE A 336 5.99 3.35 18.78
CA ILE A 336 4.74 3.72 19.45
C ILE A 336 4.46 5.23 19.34
N GLU A 337 5.48 6.09 19.47
CA GLU A 337 5.33 7.55 19.31
C GLU A 337 4.82 7.93 17.90
N ILE A 338 5.26 7.20 16.88
CA ILE A 338 4.88 7.46 15.49
C ILE A 338 3.45 6.94 15.23
N ASN A 339 3.18 5.68 15.63
CA ASN A 339 1.85 5.09 15.48
C ASN A 339 1.36 4.45 16.80
N PRO A 340 0.70 5.20 17.67
CA PRO A 340 0.25 4.72 18.98
C PRO A 340 -0.95 3.77 18.93
N ASN A 341 -1.55 3.58 17.76
CA ASN A 341 -2.73 2.72 17.59
C ASN A 341 -2.41 1.36 16.97
N GLU A 342 -1.13 1.04 16.74
CA GLU A 342 -0.70 -0.27 16.28
C GLU A 342 -0.51 -1.21 17.48
N PRO A 343 -1.34 -2.26 17.66
CA PRO A 343 -1.29 -3.12 18.82
C PRO A 343 0.00 -3.94 18.91
N GLU A 344 0.62 -4.31 17.79
CA GLU A 344 1.86 -5.07 17.74
C GLU A 344 3.01 -4.34 18.45
N TYR A 345 3.09 -3.01 18.31
CA TYR A 345 4.15 -2.22 18.96
C TYR A 345 4.01 -2.25 20.49
N TRP A 346 2.79 -2.19 20.98
CA TRP A 346 2.51 -2.32 22.42
C TRP A 346 2.77 -3.74 22.92
N TYR A 347 2.50 -4.76 22.10
CA TYR A 347 2.77 -6.14 22.45
C TYR A 347 4.28 -6.37 22.64
N VAL A 348 5.10 -5.99 21.64
CA VAL A 348 6.57 -6.06 21.74
C VAL A 348 7.08 -5.22 22.91
N PHE A 349 6.49 -4.04 23.16
CA PHE A 349 6.85 -3.22 24.31
C PHE A 349 6.58 -3.94 25.64
N ALA A 350 5.43 -4.61 25.77
CA ALA A 350 5.07 -5.37 26.96
C ALA A 350 6.05 -6.51 27.22
N GLU A 351 6.40 -7.29 26.20
CA GLU A 351 7.38 -8.38 26.32
C GLU A 351 8.77 -7.88 26.75
N VAL A 352 9.24 -6.79 26.15
CA VAL A 352 10.55 -6.22 26.53
C VAL A 352 10.52 -5.68 27.96
N GLN A 353 9.43 -5.03 28.38
CA GLN A 353 9.26 -4.55 29.75
C GLN A 353 9.20 -5.72 30.77
N GLU A 354 8.50 -6.80 30.44
CA GLU A 354 8.47 -8.02 31.25
C GLU A 354 9.88 -8.60 31.43
N LYS A 355 10.65 -8.74 30.34
CA LYS A 355 12.04 -9.21 30.34
C LYS A 355 12.96 -8.32 31.18
N LEU A 356 12.71 -7.03 31.21
CA LEU A 356 13.44 -6.05 32.01
C LEU A 356 13.01 -6.01 33.47
N GLY A 357 11.91 -6.69 33.83
CA GLY A 357 11.34 -6.76 35.17
C GLY A 357 10.45 -5.56 35.53
N PHE A 358 10.05 -4.74 34.59
CA PHE A 358 9.12 -3.62 34.76
C PHE A 358 7.68 -4.10 34.63
N ILE A 359 7.20 -4.80 35.64
CA ILE A 359 5.93 -5.54 35.63
C ILE A 359 4.72 -4.60 35.42
N GLU A 360 4.75 -3.42 36.03
CA GLU A 360 3.64 -2.47 36.00
C GLU A 360 3.49 -1.87 34.60
N GLU A 361 4.59 -1.49 33.96
CA GLU A 361 4.63 -1.00 32.58
C GLU A 361 4.25 -2.09 31.58
N ALA A 362 4.71 -3.34 31.78
CA ALA A 362 4.32 -4.48 30.96
C ALA A 362 2.80 -4.72 31.04
N SER A 363 2.23 -4.69 32.26
CA SER A 363 0.79 -4.86 32.49
C SER A 363 -0.03 -3.80 31.76
N GLN A 364 0.36 -2.52 31.89
CA GLN A 364 -0.30 -1.42 31.17
C GLN A 364 -0.23 -1.58 29.65
N ALA A 365 0.90 -2.04 29.15
CA ALA A 365 1.08 -2.27 27.72
C ALA A 365 0.22 -3.42 27.19
N TYR A 366 0.16 -4.57 27.90
CA TYR A 366 -0.76 -5.66 27.52
C TYR A 366 -2.24 -5.22 27.56
N GLN A 367 -2.65 -4.42 28.56
CA GLN A 367 -3.99 -3.85 28.59
C GLN A 367 -4.25 -2.99 27.35
N ARG A 368 -3.26 -2.18 26.94
CA ARG A 368 -3.38 -1.36 25.74
C ARG A 368 -3.52 -2.19 24.47
N VAL A 369 -2.81 -3.32 24.35
CA VAL A 369 -2.99 -4.27 23.24
C VAL A 369 -4.43 -4.79 23.18
N ILE A 370 -5.00 -5.17 24.32
CA ILE A 370 -6.38 -5.66 24.41
C ILE A 370 -7.40 -4.56 24.02
N GLU A 371 -7.19 -3.31 24.48
CA GLU A 371 -8.04 -2.16 24.13
C GLU A 371 -8.02 -1.84 22.63
N LEU A 372 -6.88 -2.07 21.96
CA LEU A 372 -6.70 -1.87 20.55
C LEU A 372 -7.27 -3.01 19.69
N ASP A 373 -7.96 -3.96 20.31
CA ASP A 373 -8.67 -5.07 19.65
C ASP A 373 -7.76 -6.00 18.82
N TYR A 374 -6.58 -6.30 19.37
CA TYR A 374 -5.63 -7.21 18.73
C TYR A 374 -6.27 -8.55 18.39
N SER A 375 -5.98 -9.05 17.19
CA SER A 375 -6.63 -10.25 16.63
C SER A 375 -6.01 -11.58 17.11
N ASP A 376 -4.87 -11.53 17.79
CA ASP A 376 -4.17 -12.71 18.31
C ASP A 376 -4.54 -12.96 19.77
N TYR A 377 -4.88 -14.21 20.10
CA TYR A 377 -5.24 -14.63 21.45
C TYR A 377 -4.03 -14.76 22.39
N ASP A 378 -2.81 -14.81 21.87
CA ASP A 378 -1.59 -14.99 22.67
C ASP A 378 -1.41 -13.88 23.71
N VAL A 379 -1.88 -12.66 23.43
CA VAL A 379 -1.84 -11.57 24.40
C VAL A 379 -2.54 -11.90 25.72
N TRP A 380 -3.67 -12.64 25.68
CA TRP A 380 -4.36 -13.06 26.92
C TRP A 380 -3.61 -14.13 27.66
N LEU A 381 -2.93 -15.03 26.96
CA LEU A 381 -2.07 -16.04 27.56
C LEU A 381 -0.87 -15.39 28.24
N ASP A 382 -0.17 -14.49 27.58
CA ASP A 382 1.02 -13.83 28.10
C ASP A 382 0.68 -12.87 29.25
N TYR A 383 -0.37 -12.07 29.08
CA TYR A 383 -0.81 -11.17 30.14
C TYR A 383 -1.26 -11.94 31.37
N SER A 384 -2.03 -13.03 31.22
CA SER A 384 -2.41 -13.88 32.35
C SER A 384 -1.20 -14.51 33.03
N ARG A 385 -0.16 -14.88 32.28
CA ARG A 385 1.12 -15.39 32.80
C ARG A 385 1.84 -14.33 33.66
N LEU A 386 1.94 -13.11 33.14
CA LEU A 386 2.54 -11.97 33.83
C LEU A 386 1.82 -11.73 35.18
N LEU A 387 0.48 -11.62 35.16
CA LEU A 387 -0.31 -11.42 36.37
C LEU A 387 -0.16 -12.56 37.39
N HIS A 388 -0.19 -13.81 36.92
CA HIS A 388 0.02 -14.97 37.79
C HIS A 388 1.41 -14.95 38.45
N HIS A 389 2.47 -14.64 37.70
CA HIS A 389 3.83 -14.53 38.25
C HIS A 389 3.96 -13.38 39.26
N ASN A 390 3.16 -12.33 39.10
CA ASN A 390 3.08 -11.21 40.04
C ASN A 390 2.17 -11.49 41.25
N ASN A 391 1.69 -12.71 41.43
CA ASN A 391 0.74 -13.15 42.46
C ASN A 391 -0.68 -12.56 42.35
N ASP A 392 -1.07 -12.03 41.22
CA ASP A 392 -2.41 -11.49 40.97
C ASP A 392 -3.29 -12.54 40.28
N LEU A 393 -3.53 -13.66 40.98
CA LEU A 393 -4.23 -14.83 40.43
C LEU A 393 -5.66 -14.51 40.00
N SER A 394 -6.37 -13.63 40.72
CA SER A 394 -7.74 -13.22 40.41
C SER A 394 -7.81 -12.49 39.06
N ASP A 395 -6.89 -11.57 38.86
CA ASP A 395 -6.86 -10.75 37.61
C ASP A 395 -6.38 -11.60 36.43
N ALA A 396 -5.45 -12.56 36.70
CA ALA A 396 -5.04 -13.52 35.65
C ALA A 396 -6.21 -14.38 35.14
N ILE A 397 -7.06 -14.86 36.06
CA ILE A 397 -8.27 -15.63 35.72
C ILE A 397 -9.26 -14.72 34.97
N GLY A 398 -9.48 -13.48 35.46
CA GLY A 398 -10.35 -12.49 34.82
C GLY A 398 -9.94 -12.21 33.38
N THR A 399 -8.66 -12.01 33.15
CA THR A 399 -8.08 -11.81 31.79
C THR A 399 -8.42 -12.99 30.87
N LEU A 400 -8.23 -14.21 31.31
CA LEU A 400 -8.54 -15.39 30.49
C LEU A 400 -10.03 -15.56 30.24
N VAL A 401 -10.90 -15.20 31.18
CA VAL A 401 -12.36 -15.21 30.97
C VAL A 401 -12.77 -14.20 29.91
N GLU A 402 -12.14 -13.06 29.85
CA GLU A 402 -12.36 -12.08 28.75
C GLU A 402 -11.82 -12.60 27.42
N GLY A 403 -10.63 -13.19 27.41
CA GLY A 403 -10.05 -13.84 26.23
C GLY A 403 -10.96 -14.94 25.67
N ILE A 404 -11.50 -15.80 26.53
CA ILE A 404 -12.45 -16.86 26.15
C ILE A 404 -13.75 -16.29 25.55
N LYS A 405 -14.23 -15.16 26.05
CA LYS A 405 -15.42 -14.51 25.45
C LYS A 405 -15.15 -14.01 24.04
N LYS A 406 -13.95 -13.51 23.79
CA LYS A 406 -13.55 -13.00 22.47
C LYS A 406 -13.18 -14.14 21.51
N PHE A 407 -12.49 -15.16 22.03
CA PHE A 407 -12.01 -16.33 21.26
C PHE A 407 -12.57 -17.64 21.83
N PRO A 408 -13.87 -17.91 21.66
CA PRO A 408 -14.55 -19.03 22.30
C PRO A 408 -14.13 -20.42 21.80
N ASP A 409 -13.43 -20.48 20.67
CA ASP A 409 -13.02 -21.71 19.99
C ASP A 409 -11.52 -22.02 20.16
N VAL A 410 -10.79 -21.28 21.02
CA VAL A 410 -9.36 -21.45 21.28
C VAL A 410 -9.14 -22.30 22.52
N ALA A 411 -8.71 -23.54 22.34
CA ALA A 411 -8.50 -24.51 23.42
C ALA A 411 -7.45 -24.09 24.45
N GLU A 412 -6.38 -23.41 24.03
CA GLU A 412 -5.27 -22.93 24.86
C GLU A 412 -5.74 -22.02 26.00
N LEU A 413 -6.68 -21.12 25.71
CA LEU A 413 -7.26 -20.23 26.71
C LEU A 413 -7.99 -21.03 27.80
N TYR A 414 -8.72 -22.07 27.43
CA TYR A 414 -9.41 -22.94 28.38
C TYR A 414 -8.44 -23.79 29.20
N TYR A 415 -7.39 -24.33 28.57
CA TYR A 415 -6.35 -25.05 29.29
C TYR A 415 -5.67 -24.14 30.31
N ARG A 416 -5.27 -22.93 29.93
CA ARG A 416 -4.64 -21.97 30.82
C ARG A 416 -5.59 -21.52 31.95
N ALA A 417 -6.85 -21.22 31.63
CA ALA A 417 -7.86 -20.86 32.62
C ALA A 417 -8.12 -21.99 33.60
N ALA A 418 -8.20 -23.24 33.13
CA ALA A 418 -8.39 -24.42 34.00
C ALA A 418 -7.28 -24.56 35.02
N ILE A 419 -6.02 -24.33 34.63
CA ILE A 419 -4.88 -24.42 35.53
C ILE A 419 -4.96 -23.32 36.60
N LEU A 420 -5.22 -22.07 36.23
CA LEU A 420 -5.29 -20.96 37.20
C LEU A 420 -6.48 -21.13 38.15
N VAL A 421 -7.64 -21.57 37.65
CA VAL A 421 -8.83 -21.89 38.45
C VAL A 421 -8.55 -23.06 39.41
N MET A 422 -7.73 -24.05 39.00
CA MET A 422 -7.27 -25.13 39.87
C MET A 422 -6.41 -24.60 41.03
N LEU A 423 -5.49 -23.67 40.71
CA LEU A 423 -4.62 -23.03 41.71
C LEU A 423 -5.42 -22.15 42.70
N ASP A 424 -6.56 -21.62 42.27
CA ASP A 424 -7.53 -20.89 43.10
C ASP A 424 -8.44 -21.82 43.90
N ASN A 425 -8.12 -23.10 43.97
CA ASN A 425 -8.87 -24.15 44.70
C ASN A 425 -10.30 -24.41 44.19
N GLN A 426 -10.62 -24.00 42.99
CA GLN A 426 -11.94 -24.20 42.34
C GLN A 426 -11.93 -25.45 41.44
N ARG A 427 -11.64 -26.61 42.04
CA ARG A 427 -11.35 -27.85 41.32
C ARG A 427 -12.46 -28.28 40.33
N LYS A 428 -13.74 -28.17 40.73
CA LYS A 428 -14.84 -28.60 39.87
C LYS A 428 -14.94 -27.78 38.57
N GLU A 429 -14.76 -26.50 38.68
CA GLU A 429 -14.77 -25.57 37.53
C GLU A 429 -13.57 -25.81 36.61
N SER A 430 -12.40 -26.01 37.21
CA SER A 430 -11.19 -26.38 36.47
C SER A 430 -11.37 -27.65 35.62
N LEU A 431 -11.92 -28.74 36.22
CA LEU A 431 -12.17 -29.98 35.46
C LEU A 431 -13.16 -29.78 34.32
N HIS A 432 -14.19 -28.96 34.49
CA HIS A 432 -15.11 -28.62 33.44
C HIS A 432 -14.43 -27.84 32.27
N LEU A 433 -13.52 -26.92 32.63
CA LEU A 433 -12.73 -26.20 31.62
C LEU A 433 -11.77 -27.12 30.84
N ILE A 434 -11.12 -28.09 31.56
CA ILE A 434 -10.28 -29.11 30.92
C ILE A 434 -11.11 -29.96 29.95
N GLU A 435 -12.30 -30.42 30.40
CA GLU A 435 -13.21 -31.19 29.55
C GLU A 435 -13.56 -30.46 28.27
N LYS A 436 -13.88 -29.18 28.38
CA LYS A 436 -14.19 -28.32 27.23
C LYS A 436 -12.98 -28.17 26.34
N ALA A 437 -11.80 -27.88 26.83
CA ALA A 437 -10.57 -27.78 26.09
C ALA A 437 -10.23 -29.07 25.34
N LEU A 438 -10.32 -30.24 26.01
CA LEU A 438 -10.10 -31.54 25.39
C LEU A 438 -11.07 -31.85 24.25
N SER A 439 -12.32 -31.37 24.34
CA SER A 439 -13.31 -31.54 23.29
C SER A 439 -12.99 -30.69 22.06
N MET A 440 -12.25 -29.60 22.21
CA MET A 440 -11.82 -28.68 21.13
C MET A 440 -10.53 -29.17 20.47
N ASP A 441 -9.48 -29.33 21.26
CA ASP A 441 -8.16 -29.76 20.79
C ASP A 441 -7.49 -30.67 21.80
N TYR A 442 -7.61 -31.99 21.56
CA TYR A 442 -7.00 -33.00 22.44
C TYR A 442 -5.46 -32.96 22.41
N GLU A 443 -4.87 -32.66 21.24
CA GLU A 443 -3.40 -32.76 21.08
C GLU A 443 -2.65 -31.75 21.96
N LYS A 444 -3.29 -30.64 22.33
CA LYS A 444 -2.70 -29.60 23.20
C LYS A 444 -2.81 -29.87 24.69
N HIS A 445 -3.35 -31.02 25.13
CA HIS A 445 -3.50 -31.34 26.54
C HIS A 445 -2.18 -31.31 27.35
N ASN A 446 -1.03 -31.45 26.69
CA ASN A 446 0.28 -31.38 27.34
C ASN A 446 0.58 -30.00 27.95
N GLU A 447 -0.05 -28.94 27.48
CA GLU A 447 0.09 -27.59 28.02
C GLU A 447 -0.26 -27.52 29.52
N ILE A 448 -1.21 -28.37 29.98
CA ILE A 448 -1.56 -28.48 31.39
C ILE A 448 -0.31 -28.81 32.22
N PHE A 449 0.50 -29.75 31.74
CA PHE A 449 1.67 -30.25 32.47
C PHE A 449 2.93 -29.41 32.23
N GLU A 450 2.98 -28.67 31.16
CA GLU A 450 4.05 -27.70 30.88
C GLU A 450 3.93 -26.50 31.80
N TYR A 451 2.73 -25.95 31.93
CA TYR A 451 2.49 -24.79 32.78
C TYR A 451 2.39 -25.15 34.27
N ALA A 452 1.78 -26.31 34.63
CA ALA A 452 1.65 -26.79 36.00
C ALA A 452 2.18 -28.24 36.16
N PRO A 453 3.50 -28.45 36.24
CA PRO A 453 4.12 -29.78 36.36
C PRO A 453 3.62 -30.62 37.54
N LEU A 454 3.12 -29.96 38.59
CA LEU A 454 2.55 -30.61 39.77
C LEU A 454 1.31 -31.47 39.45
N LEU A 455 0.60 -31.16 38.41
CA LEU A 455 -0.62 -31.86 37.98
C LEU A 455 -0.35 -33.16 37.21
N LYS A 456 0.91 -33.45 36.84
CA LYS A 456 1.30 -34.71 36.14
C LYS A 456 0.86 -36.00 36.81
N ASN A 457 0.67 -36.00 38.12
CA ASN A 457 0.26 -37.17 38.86
C ASN A 457 -1.20 -37.11 39.37
N ASP A 458 -1.97 -36.12 38.88
CA ASP A 458 -3.37 -36.01 39.27
C ASP A 458 -4.23 -37.06 38.55
N ALA A 459 -4.71 -38.06 39.34
CA ALA A 459 -5.44 -39.20 38.77
C ALA A 459 -6.75 -38.80 38.08
N GLU A 460 -7.42 -37.76 38.53
CA GLU A 460 -8.70 -37.31 37.94
C GLU A 460 -8.46 -36.61 36.61
N ILE A 461 -7.44 -35.77 36.49
CA ILE A 461 -7.01 -35.13 35.24
C ILE A 461 -6.56 -36.19 34.24
N LEU A 462 -5.73 -37.15 34.65
CA LEU A 462 -5.25 -38.25 33.82
C LEU A 462 -6.40 -39.11 33.27
N ASN A 463 -7.38 -39.42 34.12
CA ASN A 463 -8.57 -40.16 33.71
C ASN A 463 -9.41 -39.36 32.71
N LEU A 464 -9.57 -38.07 32.94
CA LEU A 464 -10.29 -37.19 32.04
C LEU A 464 -9.60 -37.13 30.68
N ILE A 465 -8.30 -36.90 30.62
CA ILE A 465 -7.52 -36.89 29.35
C ILE A 465 -7.66 -38.25 28.63
N SER A 466 -7.55 -39.38 29.41
CA SER A 466 -7.66 -40.71 28.81
C SER A 466 -9.03 -41.00 28.20
N ALA A 467 -10.10 -40.40 28.73
CA ALA A 467 -11.47 -40.52 28.19
C ALA A 467 -11.67 -39.84 26.84
N TYR A 468 -10.87 -38.82 26.52
CA TYR A 468 -10.90 -38.09 25.24
C TYR A 468 -9.86 -38.60 24.23
N ARG A 469 -9.03 -39.57 24.61
CA ARG A 469 -8.08 -40.20 23.70
C ARG A 469 -8.84 -41.04 22.66
N LYS A 470 -8.83 -40.59 21.44
CA LYS A 470 -9.44 -41.32 20.29
C LYS A 470 -8.54 -42.42 19.77
#